data_c5ca2228aa6bbb5d92b034c21c948e32
#
_entry.id   c5ca2228aa6bbb5d92b034c21c948e32
#
_cell.length_a   1.000
_cell.length_b   1.000
_cell.length_c   1.000
_cell.angle_alpha   90.00
_cell.angle_beta   90.00
_cell.angle_gamma   90.00
#
_symmetry.space_group_name_H-M   'P 1'
#
loop_
_entity.id
_entity.type
_entity.pdbx_description
1 polymer ?
#
loop_
_entity_poly.entity_id
_entity_poly.type
_entity_poly.pdbx_seq_one_letter_code
_entity_poly.pdbx_strand_id
1 'polypeptide(L)'
;MSTKRKITNSTSKTGINWIKSLIEKNNDIFQEIDLENDVGNDAYIEFVINEETTGCCIASQIKTGKSYINAKGEYFFQSDKEHFEYWSSHLLPICGLVHNPENNTTKWIDITEYLNANPHVIKNGPYKLKCTNEFSEISFK
;
A
#
# COMPACT_ATOMS: atom_id res chain seq x y z
N MET A 1 -22.79 -23.25 -16.73
CA MET A 1 -22.50 -22.05 -15.94
C MET A 1 -20.97 -21.90 -15.83
N SER A 2 -20.43 -20.77 -16.19
CA SER A 2 -18.98 -20.53 -16.12
C SER A 2 -18.65 -19.60 -14.97
N THR A 3 -17.56 -19.91 -14.27
CA THR A 3 -17.02 -19.04 -13.22
C THR A 3 -16.11 -18.01 -13.88
N LYS A 4 -16.33 -16.74 -13.56
CA LYS A 4 -15.53 -15.64 -14.11
C LYS A 4 -14.70 -14.97 -13.03
N ARG A 5 -13.45 -14.67 -13.36
CA ARG A 5 -12.57 -13.88 -12.51
C ARG A 5 -12.50 -12.47 -13.07
N LYS A 6 -12.74 -11.46 -12.23
CA LYS A 6 -12.64 -10.07 -12.67
C LYS A 6 -11.20 -9.69 -13.00
N ILE A 7 -11.00 -8.93 -14.08
CA ILE A 7 -9.68 -8.43 -14.47
C ILE A 7 -9.07 -7.57 -13.35
N THR A 8 -9.89 -6.78 -12.65
CA THR A 8 -9.45 -5.95 -11.52
C THR A 8 -8.80 -6.74 -10.40
N ASN A 9 -9.31 -7.95 -10.10
CA ASN A 9 -8.71 -8.82 -9.09
C ASN A 9 -7.34 -9.33 -9.53
N SER A 10 -7.20 -9.67 -10.81
CA SER A 10 -5.93 -10.11 -11.38
C SER A 10 -4.89 -8.99 -11.36
N THR A 11 -5.30 -7.75 -11.70
CA THR A 11 -4.43 -6.58 -11.67
C THR A 11 -3.95 -6.28 -10.26
N SER A 12 -4.86 -6.31 -9.27
CA SER A 12 -4.53 -6.10 -7.86
C SER A 12 -3.51 -7.12 -7.37
N LYS A 13 -3.72 -8.39 -7.71
CA LYS A 13 -2.80 -9.46 -7.30
C LYS A 13 -1.41 -9.29 -7.92
N THR A 14 -1.34 -8.82 -9.15
CA THR A 14 -0.07 -8.53 -9.82
C THR A 14 0.76 -7.51 -9.04
N GLY A 15 0.14 -6.43 -8.58
CA GLY A 15 0.81 -5.42 -7.78
C GLY A 15 1.28 -5.96 -6.44
N ILE A 16 0.42 -6.69 -5.74
CA ILE A 16 0.76 -7.31 -4.45
C ILE A 16 1.96 -8.25 -4.62
N ASN A 17 1.95 -9.10 -5.65
CA ASN A 17 3.04 -10.05 -5.90
C ASN A 17 4.35 -9.35 -6.24
N TRP A 18 4.29 -8.26 -7.00
CA TRP A 18 5.48 -7.47 -7.32
C TRP A 18 6.12 -6.90 -6.05
N ILE A 19 5.32 -6.27 -5.20
CA ILE A 19 5.79 -5.68 -3.95
C ILE A 19 6.31 -6.76 -3.00
N LYS A 20 5.59 -7.88 -2.89
CA LYS A 20 6.04 -9.03 -2.10
C LYS A 20 7.42 -9.50 -2.52
N SER A 21 7.67 -9.62 -3.82
CA SER A 21 8.96 -10.09 -4.32
C SER A 21 10.10 -9.13 -3.96
N LEU A 22 9.87 -7.82 -4.00
CA LEU A 22 10.87 -6.84 -3.59
C LEU A 22 11.14 -6.87 -2.09
N ILE A 23 10.09 -7.00 -1.28
CA ILE A 23 10.21 -7.10 0.17
C ILE A 23 11.01 -8.35 0.56
N GLU A 24 10.68 -9.49 -0.02
CA GLU A 24 11.36 -10.76 0.25
C GLU A 24 12.81 -10.74 -0.26
N LYS A 25 13.06 -10.14 -1.40
CA LYS A 25 14.42 -9.97 -1.95
C LYS A 25 15.30 -9.17 -1.01
N ASN A 26 14.71 -8.22 -0.30
CA ASN A 26 15.39 -7.39 0.70
C ASN A 26 15.48 -8.06 2.09
N ASN A 27 15.10 -9.34 2.15
CA ASN A 27 15.06 -10.18 3.34
C ASN A 27 14.06 -9.70 4.43
N ASP A 28 13.09 -8.89 4.07
CA ASP A 28 12.00 -8.52 4.97
C ASP A 28 10.85 -9.52 4.86
N ILE A 29 9.98 -9.53 5.87
CA ILE A 29 8.86 -10.47 5.94
C ILE A 29 7.60 -9.80 5.39
N PHE A 30 6.93 -10.45 4.44
CA PHE A 30 5.67 -9.98 3.87
C PHE A 30 4.59 -11.01 4.18
N GLN A 31 3.55 -10.58 4.91
CA GLN A 31 2.41 -11.42 5.26
C GLN A 31 1.16 -10.86 4.60
N GLU A 32 0.72 -11.50 3.54
CA GLU A 32 -0.48 -11.10 2.82
C GLU A 32 -1.73 -11.45 3.63
N ILE A 33 -2.71 -10.54 3.63
CA ILE A 33 -3.99 -10.73 4.29
C ILE A 33 -4.99 -11.23 3.24
N ASP A 34 -5.71 -12.31 3.55
CA ASP A 34 -6.76 -12.84 2.68
C ASP A 34 -7.86 -11.81 2.47
N LEU A 35 -8.49 -11.80 1.27
CA LEU A 35 -9.56 -10.86 0.94
C LEU A 35 -10.70 -10.86 1.97
N GLU A 36 -11.01 -12.02 2.55
CA GLU A 36 -12.05 -12.13 3.58
C GLU A 36 -11.72 -11.36 4.85
N ASN A 37 -10.43 -11.17 5.13
CA ASN A 37 -9.95 -10.49 6.32
C ASN A 37 -9.38 -9.10 6.01
N ASP A 38 -9.48 -8.64 4.76
CA ASP A 38 -9.01 -7.33 4.34
C ASP A 38 -10.03 -6.27 4.76
N VAL A 39 -9.68 -5.51 5.78
CA VAL A 39 -10.49 -4.40 6.29
C VAL A 39 -9.81 -3.06 6.08
N GLY A 40 -8.94 -2.96 5.10
CA GLY A 40 -8.17 -1.76 4.77
C GLY A 40 -6.65 -1.97 4.77
N ASN A 41 -6.21 -3.23 4.85
CA ASN A 41 -4.80 -3.60 4.75
C ASN A 41 -4.66 -4.82 3.85
N ASP A 42 -3.70 -4.80 2.94
CA ASP A 42 -3.43 -5.95 2.07
C ASP A 42 -2.35 -6.86 2.65
N ALA A 43 -1.45 -6.31 3.45
CA ALA A 43 -0.33 -7.06 4.00
C ALA A 43 0.26 -6.38 5.22
N TYR A 44 0.94 -7.18 6.04
CA TYR A 44 1.84 -6.71 7.08
C TYR A 44 3.27 -6.95 6.65
N ILE A 45 4.15 -5.99 6.93
CA ILE A 45 5.57 -6.06 6.59
C ILE A 45 6.37 -5.92 7.87
N GLU A 46 7.21 -6.93 8.17
CA GLU A 46 8.12 -6.86 9.30
C GLU A 46 9.55 -6.66 8.78
N PHE A 47 10.26 -5.70 9.35
CA PHE A 47 11.63 -5.41 8.93
C PHE A 47 12.63 -6.34 9.60
N VAL A 48 13.58 -6.82 8.79
CA VAL A 48 14.70 -7.64 9.22
C VAL A 48 15.97 -6.83 9.01
N ILE A 49 16.78 -6.72 10.04
CA ILE A 49 18.03 -5.94 9.99
C ILE A 49 19.18 -6.84 10.45
N ASN A 50 20.23 -6.96 9.63
CA ASN A 50 21.37 -7.82 9.91
C ASN A 50 20.96 -9.26 10.26
N GLU A 51 20.04 -9.81 9.45
CA GLU A 51 19.51 -11.18 9.60
C GLU A 51 18.71 -11.41 10.88
N GLU A 52 18.41 -10.37 11.64
CA GLU A 52 17.61 -10.47 12.86
C GLU A 52 16.24 -9.82 12.66
N THR A 53 15.18 -10.49 13.13
CA THR A 53 13.83 -9.91 13.16
C THR A 53 13.78 -8.81 14.20
N THR A 54 13.17 -7.67 13.83
CA THR A 54 13.14 -6.49 14.69
C THR A 54 11.88 -6.36 15.51
N GLY A 55 10.81 -7.07 15.13
CA GLY A 55 9.49 -6.82 15.67
C GLY A 55 8.87 -5.51 15.18
N CYS A 56 9.59 -4.73 14.35
CA CYS A 56 9.06 -3.51 13.76
C CYS A 56 8.21 -3.86 12.55
N CYS A 57 6.90 -3.63 12.68
CA CYS A 57 5.92 -4.04 11.69
C CYS A 57 5.11 -2.83 11.23
N ILE A 58 4.79 -2.80 9.94
CA ILE A 58 3.86 -1.81 9.36
C ILE A 58 2.74 -2.54 8.63
N ALA A 59 1.59 -1.90 8.54
CA ALA A 59 0.51 -2.38 7.69
C ALA A 59 0.59 -1.65 6.34
N SER A 60 0.15 -2.31 5.28
CA SER A 60 0.20 -1.73 3.94
C SER A 60 -1.09 -1.96 3.18
N GLN A 61 -1.48 -0.96 2.37
CA GLN A 61 -2.57 -1.04 1.41
C GLN A 61 -1.99 -0.77 0.03
N ILE A 62 -2.28 -1.65 -0.93
CA ILE A 62 -1.68 -1.61 -2.26
C ILE A 62 -2.76 -1.36 -3.30
N LYS A 63 -2.58 -0.33 -4.12
CA LYS A 63 -3.44 -0.01 -5.26
C LYS A 63 -2.64 -0.22 -6.54
N THR A 64 -3.24 -0.87 -7.53
CA THR A 64 -2.55 -1.21 -8.78
C THR A 64 -3.38 -0.79 -9.97
N GLY A 65 -2.76 -0.11 -10.93
CA GLY A 65 -3.39 0.21 -12.20
C GLY A 65 -3.28 1.66 -12.61
N LYS A 66 -3.64 1.92 -13.86
CA LYS A 66 -3.59 3.24 -14.47
C LYS A 66 -4.54 4.26 -13.85
N SER A 67 -5.64 3.81 -13.25
CA SER A 67 -6.63 4.69 -12.64
C SER A 67 -6.07 5.52 -11.49
N TYR A 68 -4.94 5.12 -10.93
CA TYR A 68 -4.26 5.82 -9.84
C TYR A 68 -3.16 6.75 -10.32
N ILE A 69 -2.99 6.88 -11.65
CA ILE A 69 -1.92 7.67 -12.26
C ILE A 69 -2.57 8.66 -13.23
N ASN A 70 -2.27 9.95 -13.08
CA ASN A 70 -2.84 10.98 -13.94
C ASN A 70 -2.05 11.15 -15.24
N ALA A 71 -2.50 12.06 -16.12
CA ALA A 71 -1.86 12.30 -17.41
C ALA A 71 -0.43 12.85 -17.30
N LYS A 72 -0.09 13.45 -16.15
CA LYS A 72 1.25 13.97 -15.87
C LYS A 72 2.19 12.92 -15.30
N GLY A 73 1.71 11.69 -15.11
CA GLY A 73 2.50 10.62 -14.50
C GLY A 73 2.60 10.69 -12.97
N GLU A 74 1.74 11.45 -12.33
CA GLU A 74 1.69 11.55 -10.88
C GLU A 74 0.84 10.40 -10.30
N TYR A 75 1.32 9.82 -9.21
CA TYR A 75 0.67 8.68 -8.55
C TYR A 75 -0.16 9.17 -7.36
N PHE A 76 -1.40 8.72 -7.30
CA PHE A 76 -2.33 9.11 -6.23
C PHE A 76 -2.92 7.87 -5.57
N PHE A 77 -2.77 7.80 -4.25
CA PHE A 77 -3.42 6.77 -3.44
C PHE A 77 -4.83 7.26 -3.08
N GLN A 78 -5.84 6.59 -3.61
CA GLN A 78 -7.24 6.96 -3.41
C GLN A 78 -7.92 5.99 -2.47
N SER A 79 -8.75 6.51 -1.57
CA SER A 79 -9.52 5.70 -0.65
C SER A 79 -10.85 6.38 -0.29
N ASP A 80 -11.33 6.21 0.92
CA ASP A 80 -12.58 6.79 1.39
C ASP A 80 -12.51 7.12 2.88
N LYS A 81 -13.58 7.73 3.39
CA LYS A 81 -13.68 8.18 4.77
C LYS A 81 -13.54 7.03 5.76
N GLU A 82 -14.20 5.90 5.50
CA GLU A 82 -14.16 4.75 6.40
C GLU A 82 -12.73 4.22 6.58
N HIS A 83 -11.98 4.12 5.48
CA HIS A 83 -10.59 3.69 5.53
C HIS A 83 -9.71 4.70 6.26
N PHE A 84 -9.90 6.00 6.02
CA PHE A 84 -9.14 7.03 6.72
C PHE A 84 -9.40 6.99 8.22
N GLU A 85 -10.65 6.79 8.64
CA GLU A 85 -10.99 6.63 10.06
C GLU A 85 -10.33 5.39 10.66
N TYR A 86 -10.38 4.27 9.94
CA TYR A 86 -9.74 3.03 10.36
C TYR A 86 -8.23 3.21 10.54
N TRP A 87 -7.57 3.81 9.54
CA TRP A 87 -6.12 4.01 9.59
C TRP A 87 -5.71 5.01 10.67
N SER A 88 -6.52 6.01 10.96
CA SER A 88 -6.21 7.01 11.99
C SER A 88 -6.18 6.41 13.39
N SER A 89 -6.92 5.33 13.62
CA SER A 89 -6.99 4.64 14.91
C SER A 89 -6.14 3.36 14.96
N HIS A 90 -5.48 3.01 13.87
CA HIS A 90 -4.69 1.78 13.79
C HIS A 90 -3.43 1.89 14.64
N LEU A 91 -3.07 0.81 15.34
CA LEU A 91 -1.90 0.78 16.22
C LEU A 91 -0.57 0.74 15.45
N LEU A 92 -0.58 0.13 14.27
CA LEU A 92 0.61 0.06 13.42
C LEU A 92 0.65 1.25 12.46
N PRO A 93 1.84 1.72 12.07
CA PRO A 93 1.95 2.66 10.96
C PRO A 93 1.38 2.06 9.68
N ILE A 94 0.71 2.90 8.88
CA ILE A 94 0.08 2.49 7.63
C ILE A 94 0.83 3.11 6.46
N CYS A 95 1.21 2.27 5.50
CA CYS A 95 1.84 2.68 4.26
C CYS A 95 0.89 2.43 3.08
N GLY A 96 0.68 3.44 2.26
CA GLY A 96 -0.06 3.30 1.00
C GLY A 96 0.90 3.17 -0.16
N LEU A 97 0.68 2.19 -1.03
CA LEU A 97 1.51 1.96 -2.21
C LEU A 97 0.65 1.97 -3.46
N VAL A 98 1.15 2.61 -4.50
CA VAL A 98 0.54 2.61 -5.84
C VAL A 98 1.53 2.01 -6.81
N HIS A 99 1.11 0.92 -7.46
CA HIS A 99 1.94 0.19 -8.42
C HIS A 99 1.43 0.39 -9.84
N ASN A 100 2.34 0.73 -10.75
CA ASN A 100 2.08 0.80 -12.17
C ASN A 100 2.57 -0.49 -12.84
N PRO A 101 1.65 -1.38 -13.29
CA PRO A 101 2.05 -2.66 -13.87
C PRO A 101 2.68 -2.54 -15.26
N GLU A 102 2.53 -1.40 -15.94
CA GLU A 102 3.10 -1.23 -17.27
C GLU A 102 4.61 -1.12 -17.26
N ASN A 103 5.16 -0.42 -16.25
CA ASN A 103 6.60 -0.20 -16.13
C ASN A 103 7.18 -0.73 -14.83
N ASN A 104 6.37 -1.41 -14.02
CA ASN A 104 6.75 -1.95 -12.71
C ASN A 104 7.36 -0.89 -11.79
N THR A 105 6.79 0.32 -11.81
CA THR A 105 7.18 1.40 -10.92
C THR A 105 6.16 1.50 -9.79
N THR A 106 6.66 1.58 -8.56
CA THR A 106 5.82 1.71 -7.36
C THR A 106 6.22 2.97 -6.60
N LYS A 107 5.23 3.72 -6.16
CA LYS A 107 5.45 4.88 -5.26
C LYS A 107 4.61 4.70 -4.00
N TRP A 108 5.08 5.27 -2.90
CA TRP A 108 4.43 5.07 -1.61
C TRP A 108 4.27 6.38 -0.85
N ILE A 109 3.40 6.34 0.16
CA ILE A 109 3.17 7.43 1.10
C ILE A 109 2.98 6.86 2.50
N ASP A 110 3.53 7.56 3.49
CA ASP A 110 3.27 7.28 4.91
C ASP A 110 1.92 7.88 5.27
N ILE A 111 0.87 7.04 5.28
CA ILE A 111 -0.50 7.48 5.54
C ILE A 111 -0.63 7.96 7.00
N THR A 112 -0.02 7.26 7.94
CA THR A 112 -0.08 7.62 9.36
C THR A 112 0.47 9.03 9.60
N GLU A 113 1.64 9.32 9.04
CA GLU A 113 2.24 10.65 9.14
C GLU A 113 1.34 11.71 8.49
N TYR A 114 0.82 11.42 7.31
CA TYR A 114 -0.06 12.36 6.61
C TYR A 114 -1.31 12.68 7.40
N LEU A 115 -1.97 11.68 7.98
CA LEU A 115 -3.19 11.89 8.76
C LEU A 115 -2.91 12.62 10.08
N ASN A 116 -1.77 12.38 10.71
CA ASN A 116 -1.36 13.09 11.91
C ASN A 116 -1.08 14.57 11.63
N ALA A 117 -0.50 14.87 10.47
CA ALA A 117 -0.21 16.25 10.06
C ALA A 117 -1.44 16.99 9.52
N ASN A 118 -2.44 16.26 9.04
CA ASN A 118 -3.61 16.81 8.38
C ASN A 118 -4.92 16.18 8.91
N PRO A 119 -5.21 16.28 10.22
CA PRO A 119 -6.34 15.55 10.81
C PRO A 119 -7.70 15.92 10.23
N HIS A 120 -7.85 17.11 9.64
CA HIS A 120 -9.09 17.55 9.02
C HIS A 120 -9.52 16.69 7.82
N VAL A 121 -8.57 16.05 7.13
CA VAL A 121 -8.89 15.23 5.96
C VAL A 121 -9.61 13.94 6.32
N ILE A 122 -9.53 13.48 7.56
CA ILE A 122 -10.24 12.28 8.01
C ILE A 122 -11.75 12.45 7.84
N LYS A 123 -12.28 13.61 8.18
CA LYS A 123 -13.71 13.95 8.05
C LYS A 123 -14.09 14.51 6.68
N ASN A 124 -13.23 15.35 6.13
CA ASN A 124 -13.61 16.22 5.01
C ASN A 124 -12.93 15.87 3.69
N GLY A 125 -11.94 14.97 3.72
CA GLY A 125 -11.16 14.69 2.52
C GLY A 125 -10.31 15.88 2.07
N PRO A 126 -9.81 15.86 0.85
CA PRO A 126 -10.00 14.82 -0.17
C PRO A 126 -9.33 13.50 0.21
N TYR A 127 -9.97 12.40 -0.15
CA TYR A 127 -9.46 11.04 0.15
C TYR A 127 -8.53 10.56 -0.96
N LYS A 128 -7.57 11.40 -1.30
CA LYS A 128 -6.65 11.21 -2.40
C LYS A 128 -5.29 11.79 -2.01
N LEU A 129 -4.30 10.92 -1.86
CA LEU A 129 -2.99 11.27 -1.38
C LEU A 129 -1.96 11.12 -2.49
N LYS A 130 -1.15 12.15 -2.71
CA LYS A 130 -0.08 12.08 -3.72
C LYS A 130 1.10 11.28 -3.19
N CYS A 131 1.47 10.21 -3.90
CA CYS A 131 2.63 9.39 -3.57
C CYS A 131 3.86 9.96 -4.26
N THR A 132 4.82 10.44 -3.48
CA THR A 132 6.05 11.06 -4.01
C THR A 132 7.31 10.24 -3.74
N ASN A 133 7.23 9.25 -2.86
CA ASN A 133 8.37 8.41 -2.50
C ASN A 133 8.47 7.21 -3.44
N GLU A 134 9.63 7.01 -4.04
CA GLU A 134 9.84 5.83 -4.87
C GLU A 134 10.10 4.60 -4.01
N PHE A 135 9.47 3.49 -4.38
CA PHE A 135 9.65 2.22 -3.70
C PHE A 135 10.82 1.47 -4.34
N SER A 136 11.87 1.27 -3.56
CA SER A 136 13.05 0.52 -3.98
C SER A 136 13.58 -0.29 -2.81
N GLU A 137 14.54 -1.18 -3.07
CA GLU A 137 15.17 -2.01 -2.04
C GLU A 137 15.78 -1.21 -0.89
N ILE A 138 16.17 0.04 -1.16
CA ILE A 138 16.90 0.87 -0.19
C ILE A 138 15.97 1.87 0.50
N SER A 139 15.05 2.48 -0.22
CA SER A 139 14.30 3.64 0.26
C SER A 139 13.14 3.30 1.20
N PHE A 140 12.70 2.05 1.23
CA PHE A 140 11.51 1.69 2.00
C PHE A 140 11.80 1.49 3.49
N LYS A 141 12.99 1.11 3.83
CA LYS A 141 13.42 1.01 5.22
C LYS A 141 13.79 2.38 5.78
#